data_f8967a3600710905c9893dcd1e5491a8
#
_entry.id   f8967a3600710905c9893dcd1e5491a8
#
_cell.length_a   1.000
_cell.length_b   1.000
_cell.length_c   1.000
_cell.angle_alpha   90.00
_cell.angle_beta   90.00
_cell.angle_gamma   90.00
#
_symmetry.space_group_name_H-M   'P 1'
#
loop_
_entity.id
_entity.type
_entity.pdbx_description
1 polymer ?
#
loop_
_entity_poly.entity_id
_entity_poly.type
_entity_poly.pdbx_seq_one_letter_code
_entity_poly.pdbx_strand_id
1 'polypeptide(L)'
;MKTLQPKDIEVFVTQAGKRLCRGSLQHEIAALRGLLRFLALDGRVPPGLDKQIDTPRLYRLEQLPRALPWPMVTELLKSLDLKSDIGLRDYAMFLLIATYGLRASEVVELTLDDVAWRKGVLRIHQRKTASALELPLTNEVATALTKHLKRSSPPAPYRRIFLRKRAPIGVLKPTAVTEAFQSLVRHSKLSIPFEGPHCLRHSLAVHLLKSGTPLKTIGDILGHRTAESTSMYLRLATGDLRGVSLAVPRSRNTGNGVRP
;
A
#
# COMPACT_ATOMS: atom_id res chain seq x y z
N MET A 1 10.55 -39.16 18.38
CA MET A 1 10.26 -38.01 17.48
C MET A 1 10.86 -38.30 16.12
N LYS A 2 10.12 -38.13 15.00
CA LYS A 2 10.70 -38.24 13.66
C LYS A 2 11.71 -37.12 13.47
N THR A 3 12.94 -37.44 13.13
CA THR A 3 13.97 -36.46 12.83
C THR A 3 13.59 -35.74 11.54
N LEU A 4 13.54 -34.41 11.58
CA LEU A 4 13.22 -33.58 10.40
C LEU A 4 14.30 -33.80 9.31
N GLN A 5 13.85 -34.15 8.12
CA GLN A 5 14.75 -34.43 6.97
C GLN A 5 14.63 -33.31 5.91
N PRO A 6 15.64 -33.12 5.03
CA PRO A 6 15.58 -32.15 3.93
C PRO A 6 14.33 -32.29 3.06
N LYS A 7 13.88 -33.53 2.82
CA LYS A 7 12.68 -33.82 2.03
C LYS A 7 11.40 -33.25 2.64
N ASP A 8 11.28 -33.22 3.98
CA ASP A 8 10.11 -32.65 4.66
C ASP A 8 10.04 -31.14 4.44
N ILE A 9 11.21 -30.49 4.43
CA ILE A 9 11.34 -29.05 4.17
C ILE A 9 10.98 -28.75 2.70
N GLU A 10 11.45 -29.54 1.75
CA GLU A 10 11.15 -29.39 0.32
C GLU A 10 9.63 -29.54 0.06
N VAL A 11 8.99 -30.54 0.66
CA VAL A 11 7.54 -30.73 0.57
C VAL A 11 6.81 -29.53 1.12
N PHE A 12 7.20 -29.02 2.28
CA PHE A 12 6.59 -27.83 2.89
C PHE A 12 6.71 -26.61 1.98
N VAL A 13 7.92 -26.30 1.48
CA VAL A 13 8.17 -25.14 0.62
C VAL A 13 7.41 -25.25 -0.71
N THR A 14 7.36 -26.46 -1.28
CA THR A 14 6.59 -26.72 -2.50
C THR A 14 5.08 -26.52 -2.31
N GLN A 15 4.54 -27.01 -1.19
CA GLN A 15 3.13 -26.79 -0.87
C GLN A 15 2.82 -25.30 -0.59
N ALA A 16 3.70 -24.61 0.14
CA ALA A 16 3.58 -23.18 0.36
C ALA A 16 3.64 -22.40 -0.96
N GLY A 17 4.52 -22.78 -1.88
CA GLY A 17 4.66 -22.18 -3.21
C GLY A 17 3.43 -22.29 -4.10
N LYS A 18 2.57 -23.31 -3.90
CA LYS A 18 1.30 -23.45 -4.62
C LYS A 18 0.24 -22.44 -4.16
N ARG A 19 0.34 -21.93 -2.93
CA ARG A 19 -0.66 -21.05 -2.30
C ARG A 19 -0.21 -19.58 -2.22
N LEU A 20 1.10 -19.36 -2.13
CA LEU A 20 1.67 -18.05 -1.86
C LEU A 20 2.25 -17.42 -3.13
N CYS A 21 2.13 -16.10 -3.26
CA CYS A 21 2.91 -15.37 -4.24
C CYS A 21 4.42 -15.41 -3.87
N ARG A 22 5.30 -15.21 -4.86
CA ARG A 22 6.77 -15.29 -4.68
C ARG A 22 7.29 -14.47 -3.49
N GLY A 23 6.75 -13.24 -3.28
CA GLY A 23 7.16 -12.37 -2.18
C GLY A 23 6.77 -12.94 -0.81
N SER A 24 5.54 -13.46 -0.67
CA SER A 24 5.08 -14.11 0.56
C SER A 24 5.88 -15.40 0.82
N LEU A 25 6.17 -16.17 -0.23
CA LEU A 25 6.98 -17.39 -0.10
C LEU A 25 8.41 -17.08 0.38
N GLN A 26 9.03 -15.98 -0.08
CA GLN A 26 10.33 -15.56 0.44
C GLN A 26 10.29 -15.26 1.95
N HIS A 27 9.23 -14.58 2.43
CA HIS A 27 9.06 -14.31 3.87
C HIS A 27 8.88 -15.61 4.66
N GLU A 28 8.09 -16.55 4.15
CA GLU A 28 7.89 -17.86 4.76
C GLU A 28 9.21 -18.64 4.83
N ILE A 29 9.99 -18.66 3.75
CA ILE A 29 11.30 -19.29 3.70
C ILE A 29 12.28 -18.61 4.69
N ALA A 30 12.26 -17.29 4.80
CA ALA A 30 13.10 -16.57 5.75
C ALA A 30 12.76 -16.93 7.20
N ALA A 31 11.48 -17.03 7.54
CA ALA A 31 11.01 -17.47 8.84
C ALA A 31 11.40 -18.93 9.13
N LEU A 32 11.22 -19.82 8.14
CA LEU A 32 11.61 -21.23 8.25
C LEU A 32 13.13 -21.39 8.46
N ARG A 33 13.96 -20.65 7.73
CA ARG A 33 15.41 -20.63 7.96
C ARG A 33 15.78 -20.19 9.38
N GLY A 34 15.10 -19.15 9.88
CA GLY A 34 15.28 -18.69 11.27
C GLY A 34 14.96 -19.80 12.29
N LEU A 35 13.82 -20.47 12.10
CA LEU A 35 13.42 -21.60 12.94
C LEU A 35 14.43 -22.76 12.88
N LEU A 36 14.87 -23.16 11.69
CA LEU A 36 15.85 -24.27 11.51
C LEU A 36 17.18 -23.96 12.19
N ARG A 37 17.68 -22.71 12.09
CA ARG A 37 18.89 -22.28 12.81
C ARG A 37 18.71 -22.39 14.32
N PHE A 38 17.57 -21.92 14.83
CA PHE A 38 17.28 -22.03 16.25
C PHE A 38 17.23 -23.49 16.70
N LEU A 39 16.52 -24.35 15.98
CA LEU A 39 16.45 -25.78 16.31
C LEU A 39 17.79 -26.50 16.20
N ALA A 40 18.67 -26.08 15.28
CA ALA A 40 20.02 -26.61 15.18
C ALA A 40 20.91 -26.22 16.36
N LEU A 41 20.77 -24.98 16.85
CA LEU A 41 21.44 -24.53 18.08
C LEU A 41 20.96 -25.28 19.31
N ASP A 42 19.69 -25.67 19.35
CA ASP A 42 19.07 -26.45 20.41
C ASP A 42 19.30 -27.97 20.27
N GLY A 43 20.09 -28.41 19.28
CA GLY A 43 20.43 -29.81 19.03
C GLY A 43 19.28 -30.70 18.55
N ARG A 44 18.14 -30.12 18.13
CA ARG A 44 16.93 -30.84 17.70
C ARG A 44 16.94 -31.24 16.24
N VAL A 45 17.72 -30.55 15.42
CA VAL A 45 17.88 -30.85 13.99
C VAL A 45 19.35 -30.74 13.58
N PRO A 46 19.79 -31.43 12.51
CA PRO A 46 21.15 -31.29 12.01
C PRO A 46 21.44 -29.85 11.56
N PRO A 47 22.66 -29.32 11.75
CA PRO A 47 23.06 -28.03 11.26
C PRO A 47 23.12 -28.01 9.73
N GLY A 48 22.81 -26.86 9.12
CA GLY A 48 22.91 -26.65 7.68
C GLY A 48 21.64 -26.92 6.88
N LEU A 49 20.54 -27.39 7.47
CA LEU A 49 19.26 -27.58 6.80
C LEU A 49 18.70 -26.26 6.24
N ASP A 50 18.96 -25.14 6.93
CA ASP A 50 18.55 -23.79 6.48
C ASP A 50 19.20 -23.36 5.18
N LYS A 51 20.39 -23.85 4.87
CA LYS A 51 21.15 -23.54 3.65
C LYS A 51 20.67 -24.31 2.41
N GLN A 52 19.94 -25.41 2.63
CA GLN A 52 19.49 -26.30 1.55
C GLN A 52 18.17 -25.83 0.92
N ILE A 53 17.57 -24.74 1.41
CA ILE A 53 16.31 -24.22 0.89
C ILE A 53 16.58 -23.22 -0.23
N ASP A 54 16.05 -23.49 -1.42
CA ASP A 54 16.08 -22.52 -2.49
C ASP A 54 15.09 -21.39 -2.26
N THR A 55 15.51 -20.16 -2.59
CA THR A 55 14.66 -18.98 -2.46
C THR A 55 14.30 -18.48 -3.86
N PRO A 56 13.00 -18.34 -4.17
CA PRO A 56 12.58 -17.81 -5.45
C PRO A 56 13.13 -16.39 -5.65
N ARG A 57 13.71 -16.12 -6.81
CA ARG A 57 14.20 -14.78 -7.14
C ARG A 57 13.03 -13.83 -7.31
N LEU A 58 13.10 -12.68 -6.65
CA LEU A 58 12.20 -11.54 -6.88
C LEU A 58 12.92 -10.52 -7.75
N TYR A 59 12.33 -10.19 -8.86
CA TYR A 59 12.82 -9.09 -9.67
C TYR A 59 12.17 -7.78 -9.15
N ARG A 60 13.01 -6.83 -8.79
CA ARG A 60 12.63 -5.57 -8.13
C ARG A 60 11.53 -4.80 -8.84
N LEU A 61 11.41 -4.93 -10.14
CA LEU A 61 10.46 -4.19 -10.98
C LEU A 61 9.44 -5.12 -11.68
N GLU A 62 9.24 -6.33 -11.18
CA GLU A 62 8.33 -7.30 -11.80
C GLU A 62 6.87 -6.84 -11.77
N GLN A 63 6.45 -6.17 -10.70
CA GLN A 63 5.08 -5.70 -10.55
C GLN A 63 4.97 -4.19 -10.76
N LEU A 64 3.95 -3.79 -11.50
CA LEU A 64 3.57 -2.37 -11.61
C LEU A 64 2.90 -1.90 -10.31
N PRO A 65 3.03 -0.61 -9.95
CA PRO A 65 2.28 -0.05 -8.84
C PRO A 65 0.76 -0.23 -9.04
N ARG A 66 0.08 -0.61 -7.97
CA ARG A 66 -1.37 -0.86 -7.97
C ARG A 66 -2.14 0.47 -7.91
N ALA A 67 -2.06 1.28 -8.95
CA ALA A 67 -2.73 2.57 -9.03
C ALA A 67 -4.04 2.46 -9.83
N LEU A 68 -5.08 3.15 -9.34
CA LEU A 68 -6.35 3.34 -10.03
C LEU A 68 -6.29 4.64 -10.86
N PRO A 69 -7.01 4.74 -11.99
CA PRO A 69 -7.26 6.00 -12.64
C PRO A 69 -7.92 6.99 -11.67
N TRP A 70 -7.49 8.26 -11.69
CA TRP A 70 -7.99 9.25 -10.73
C TRP A 70 -9.52 9.44 -10.73
N PRO A 71 -10.21 9.46 -11.88
CA PRO A 71 -11.67 9.47 -11.91
C PRO A 71 -12.30 8.31 -11.14
N MET A 72 -11.72 7.10 -11.23
CA MET A 72 -12.20 5.93 -10.50
C MET A 72 -12.03 6.07 -8.97
N VAL A 73 -10.95 6.73 -8.50
CA VAL A 73 -10.77 7.06 -7.09
C VAL A 73 -11.89 7.98 -6.61
N THR A 74 -12.20 9.00 -7.41
CA THR A 74 -13.27 9.96 -7.09
C THR A 74 -14.64 9.27 -7.05
N GLU A 75 -14.93 8.40 -8.00
CA GLU A 75 -16.18 7.64 -8.06
C GLU A 75 -16.30 6.66 -6.89
N LEU A 76 -15.22 5.98 -6.52
CA LEU A 76 -15.16 5.10 -5.36
C LEU A 76 -15.47 5.86 -4.06
N LEU A 77 -14.88 7.04 -3.86
CA LEU A 77 -15.18 7.86 -2.67
C LEU A 77 -16.64 8.34 -2.66
N LYS A 78 -17.21 8.69 -3.82
CA LYS A 78 -18.61 9.11 -3.95
C LYS A 78 -19.60 7.97 -3.68
N SER A 79 -19.19 6.71 -3.82
CA SER A 79 -20.07 5.56 -3.57
C SER A 79 -20.31 5.26 -2.08
N LEU A 80 -19.60 5.96 -1.17
CA LEU A 80 -19.79 5.81 0.26
C LEU A 80 -21.12 6.41 0.75
N ASP A 81 -21.82 5.67 1.60
CA ASP A 81 -23.03 6.15 2.25
C ASP A 81 -22.72 7.14 3.38
N LEU A 82 -22.77 8.43 3.07
CA LEU A 82 -22.49 9.50 4.04
C LEU A 82 -23.63 9.74 5.05
N LYS A 83 -24.71 8.96 4.99
CA LYS A 83 -25.80 9.02 5.98
C LYS A 83 -25.51 8.15 7.19
N SER A 84 -24.67 7.12 7.04
CA SER A 84 -24.30 6.21 8.12
C SER A 84 -23.04 6.67 8.85
N ASP A 85 -22.92 6.34 10.13
CA ASP A 85 -21.74 6.65 10.96
C ASP A 85 -20.48 5.93 10.45
N ILE A 86 -20.66 4.69 9.95
CA ILE A 86 -19.57 3.90 9.37
C ILE A 86 -19.11 4.53 8.06
N GLY A 87 -20.06 4.93 7.20
CA GLY A 87 -19.73 5.57 5.94
C GLY A 87 -19.03 6.92 6.10
N LEU A 88 -19.44 7.75 7.08
CA LEU A 88 -18.73 8.99 7.39
C LEU A 88 -17.31 8.75 7.87
N ARG A 89 -17.11 7.73 8.73
CA ARG A 89 -15.79 7.34 9.21
C ARG A 89 -14.92 6.87 8.03
N ASP A 90 -15.44 5.96 7.23
CA ASP A 90 -14.71 5.32 6.14
C ASP A 90 -14.37 6.34 5.04
N TYR A 91 -15.30 7.27 4.74
CA TYR A 91 -15.04 8.38 3.84
C TYR A 91 -13.88 9.26 4.32
N ALA A 92 -13.89 9.66 5.60
CA ALA A 92 -12.81 10.47 6.16
C ALA A 92 -11.46 9.73 6.10
N MET A 93 -11.43 8.43 6.40
CA MET A 93 -10.21 7.62 6.31
C MET A 93 -9.69 7.52 4.88
N PHE A 94 -10.55 7.20 3.91
CA PHE A 94 -10.12 7.03 2.52
C PHE A 94 -9.79 8.36 1.85
N LEU A 95 -10.48 9.43 2.23
CA LEU A 95 -10.15 10.78 1.77
C LEU A 95 -8.75 11.19 2.22
N LEU A 96 -8.39 10.94 3.49
CA LEU A 96 -7.03 11.17 4.00
C LEU A 96 -5.97 10.39 3.20
N ILE A 97 -6.26 9.14 2.85
CA ILE A 97 -5.34 8.33 2.04
C ILE A 97 -5.25 8.87 0.62
N ALA A 98 -6.36 9.24 0.01
CA ALA A 98 -6.39 9.76 -1.35
C ALA A 98 -5.77 11.17 -1.47
N THR A 99 -5.96 12.03 -0.46
CA THR A 99 -5.47 13.42 -0.49
C THR A 99 -3.99 13.54 -0.13
N TYR A 100 -3.56 12.79 0.90
CA TYR A 100 -2.20 12.93 1.45
C TYR A 100 -1.35 11.67 1.27
N GLY A 101 -1.89 10.61 0.73
CA GLY A 101 -1.19 9.36 0.57
C GLY A 101 -0.84 8.66 1.89
N LEU A 102 -1.58 8.88 2.95
CA LEU A 102 -1.31 8.28 4.26
C LEU A 102 -1.38 6.77 4.21
N ARG A 103 -0.56 6.12 5.03
CA ARG A 103 -0.67 4.67 5.26
C ARG A 103 -1.85 4.36 6.19
N ALA A 104 -2.44 3.17 6.07
CA ALA A 104 -3.52 2.75 6.95
C ALA A 104 -3.15 2.87 8.44
N SER A 105 -1.89 2.58 8.80
CA SER A 105 -1.38 2.75 10.16
C SER A 105 -1.34 4.21 10.60
N GLU A 106 -0.95 5.12 9.71
CA GLU A 106 -0.91 6.56 10.00
C GLU A 106 -2.32 7.12 10.19
N VAL A 107 -3.28 6.68 9.38
CA VAL A 107 -4.70 7.08 9.52
C VAL A 107 -5.28 6.65 10.85
N VAL A 108 -5.13 5.39 11.26
CA VAL A 108 -5.71 4.90 12.53
C VAL A 108 -5.01 5.46 13.77
N GLU A 109 -3.79 5.97 13.61
CA GLU A 109 -3.02 6.59 14.68
C GLU A 109 -3.33 8.07 14.88
N LEU A 110 -4.03 8.72 13.96
CA LEU A 110 -4.43 10.12 14.08
C LEU A 110 -5.23 10.37 15.36
N THR A 111 -4.83 11.42 16.07
CA THR A 111 -5.48 11.90 17.29
C THR A 111 -6.15 13.26 17.08
N LEU A 112 -6.99 13.64 18.00
CA LEU A 112 -7.61 14.97 18.00
C LEU A 112 -6.58 16.09 18.07
N ASP A 113 -5.42 15.83 18.70
CA ASP A 113 -4.33 16.80 18.87
C ASP A 113 -3.49 17.01 17.59
N ASP A 114 -3.58 16.06 16.66
CA ASP A 114 -2.87 16.14 15.38
C ASP A 114 -3.56 17.10 14.40
N VAL A 115 -4.82 17.47 14.65
CA VAL A 115 -5.56 18.38 13.79
C VAL A 115 -5.53 19.79 14.39
N ALA A 116 -4.64 20.62 13.93
CA ALA A 116 -4.52 22.01 14.34
C ALA A 116 -5.52 22.88 13.54
N TRP A 117 -6.82 22.81 13.91
CA TRP A 117 -7.93 23.45 13.18
C TRP A 117 -7.73 24.93 12.89
N ARG A 118 -7.26 25.69 13.90
CA ARG A 118 -7.04 27.15 13.76
C ARG A 118 -5.87 27.49 12.84
N LYS A 119 -4.85 26.60 12.79
CA LYS A 119 -3.67 26.78 11.94
C LYS A 119 -3.87 26.20 10.54
N GLY A 120 -4.93 25.43 10.31
CA GLY A 120 -5.15 24.72 9.06
C GLY A 120 -4.07 23.67 8.75
N VAL A 121 -3.58 22.97 9.77
CA VAL A 121 -2.46 22.00 9.65
C VAL A 121 -2.88 20.65 10.22
N LEU A 122 -2.51 19.59 9.51
CA LEU A 122 -2.59 18.21 9.93
C LEU A 122 -1.19 17.65 10.19
N ARG A 123 -0.93 17.14 11.38
CA ARG A 123 0.34 16.54 11.78
C ARG A 123 0.29 15.03 11.64
N ILE A 124 1.27 14.46 10.95
CA ILE A 124 1.36 13.02 10.73
C ILE A 124 2.64 12.49 11.37
N HIS A 125 2.48 11.61 12.33
CA HIS A 125 3.62 10.93 12.97
C HIS A 125 4.04 9.72 12.14
N GLN A 126 5.15 9.82 11.43
CA GLN A 126 5.67 8.74 10.59
C GLN A 126 6.55 7.80 11.43
N ARG A 127 6.03 6.64 11.81
CA ARG A 127 6.78 5.63 12.61
C ARG A 127 8.13 5.22 12.01
N LYS A 128 8.22 5.16 10.68
CA LYS A 128 9.44 4.69 10.00
C LYS A 128 10.54 5.73 9.93
N THR A 129 10.21 7.02 10.05
CA THR A 129 11.16 8.14 9.92
C THR A 129 11.38 8.89 11.21
N ALA A 130 10.58 8.61 12.26
CA ALA A 130 10.52 9.35 13.52
C ALA A 130 10.34 10.89 13.33
N SER A 131 9.92 11.32 12.14
CA SER A 131 9.64 12.72 11.82
C SER A 131 8.15 13.01 11.84
N ALA A 132 7.77 14.18 12.31
CA ALA A 132 6.43 14.70 12.13
C ALA A 132 6.36 15.43 10.78
N LEU A 133 5.42 15.02 9.93
CA LEU A 133 5.13 15.69 8.68
C LEU A 133 3.93 16.62 8.91
N GLU A 134 4.10 17.91 8.66
CA GLU A 134 2.99 18.87 8.68
C GLU A 134 2.43 19.05 7.27
N LEU A 135 1.13 18.83 7.13
CA LEU A 135 0.40 18.92 5.86
C LEU A 135 -0.68 19.99 5.97
N PRO A 136 -0.98 20.74 4.90
CA PRO A 136 -2.08 21.69 4.92
C PRO A 136 -3.41 20.92 5.06
N LEU A 137 -4.25 21.34 5.99
CA LEU A 137 -5.60 20.80 6.18
C LEU A 137 -6.52 21.37 5.11
N THR A 138 -6.81 20.61 4.06
CA THR A 138 -7.72 21.05 2.99
C THR A 138 -9.15 21.16 3.49
N ASN A 139 -9.95 22.06 2.89
CA ASN A 139 -11.33 22.27 3.27
C ASN A 139 -12.18 21.00 3.18
N GLU A 140 -11.90 20.17 2.19
CA GLU A 140 -12.61 18.88 1.99
C GLU A 140 -12.33 17.91 3.15
N VAL A 141 -11.06 17.74 3.51
CA VAL A 141 -10.66 16.89 4.64
C VAL A 141 -11.16 17.44 5.96
N ALA A 142 -11.07 18.77 6.18
CA ALA A 142 -11.61 19.42 7.37
C ALA A 142 -13.12 19.17 7.52
N THR A 143 -13.87 19.29 6.43
CA THR A 143 -15.30 19.03 6.40
C THR A 143 -15.62 17.57 6.70
N ALA A 144 -14.89 16.63 6.10
CA ALA A 144 -15.10 15.20 6.33
C ALA A 144 -14.81 14.81 7.78
N LEU A 145 -13.69 15.27 8.34
CA LEU A 145 -13.34 15.04 9.74
C LEU A 145 -14.36 15.67 10.69
N THR A 146 -14.80 16.89 10.42
CA THR A 146 -15.83 17.58 11.24
C THR A 146 -17.16 16.82 11.23
N LYS A 147 -17.63 16.38 10.06
CA LYS A 147 -18.86 15.56 9.95
C LYS A 147 -18.74 14.26 10.73
N HIS A 148 -17.60 13.57 10.59
CA HIS A 148 -17.35 12.35 11.34
C HIS A 148 -17.33 12.59 12.85
N LEU A 149 -16.59 13.60 13.34
CA LEU A 149 -16.46 13.90 14.76
C LEU A 149 -17.77 14.41 15.38
N LYS A 150 -18.56 15.23 14.67
CA LYS A 150 -19.89 15.67 15.14
C LYS A 150 -20.84 14.49 15.34
N ARG A 151 -20.77 13.48 14.46
CA ARG A 151 -21.64 12.30 14.51
C ARG A 151 -21.14 11.26 15.51
N SER A 152 -19.83 11.20 15.73
CA SER A 152 -19.16 10.14 16.46
C SER A 152 -17.91 10.62 17.16
N SER A 153 -18.09 11.53 18.11
CA SER A 153 -17.00 12.00 18.96
C SER A 153 -16.42 10.83 19.77
N PRO A 154 -15.08 10.70 19.85
CA PRO A 154 -14.44 9.68 20.66
C PRO A 154 -14.83 9.88 22.14
N PRO A 155 -15.36 8.84 22.83
CA PRO A 155 -15.60 8.93 24.26
C PRO A 155 -14.28 8.95 25.03
N ALA A 156 -14.26 9.58 26.21
CA ALA A 156 -13.11 9.52 27.10
C ALA A 156 -12.82 8.04 27.50
N PRO A 157 -11.56 7.61 27.62
CA PRO A 157 -10.32 8.40 27.51
C PRO A 157 -9.70 8.45 26.10
N TYR A 158 -10.41 8.03 25.07
CA TYR A 158 -9.84 7.89 23.72
C TYR A 158 -9.57 9.26 23.09
N ARG A 159 -8.33 9.43 22.60
CA ARG A 159 -7.93 10.61 21.82
C ARG A 159 -7.84 10.32 20.31
N ARG A 160 -7.95 9.05 19.88
CA ARG A 160 -7.90 8.65 18.46
C ARG A 160 -9.16 9.12 17.73
N ILE A 161 -9.00 9.67 16.53
CA ILE A 161 -10.13 10.15 15.70
C ILE A 161 -10.97 8.95 15.23
N PHE A 162 -10.33 7.85 14.85
CA PHE A 162 -11.00 6.68 14.29
C PHE A 162 -11.04 5.53 15.30
N LEU A 163 -12.24 5.20 15.73
CA LEU A 163 -12.50 4.11 16.67
C LEU A 163 -13.38 3.03 16.02
N ARG A 164 -13.37 1.84 16.63
CA ARG A 164 -14.33 0.78 16.30
C ARG A 164 -15.74 1.23 16.68
N LYS A 165 -16.71 0.98 15.77
CA LYS A 165 -18.12 1.28 16.00
C LYS A 165 -18.89 0.14 16.65
N ARG A 166 -18.34 -1.08 16.59
CA ARG A 166 -18.94 -2.26 17.24
C ARG A 166 -18.23 -2.54 18.54
N ALA A 167 -19.00 -2.97 19.54
CA ALA A 167 -18.48 -3.35 20.85
C ALA A 167 -17.45 -4.50 20.76
N PRO A 168 -16.43 -4.50 21.59
CA PRO A 168 -16.03 -3.43 22.50
C PRO A 168 -15.48 -2.21 21.71
N ILE A 169 -15.91 -0.98 22.09
CA ILE A 169 -15.37 0.26 21.52
C ILE A 169 -13.86 0.29 21.84
N GLY A 170 -13.07 0.74 20.90
CA GLY A 170 -11.62 0.78 21.08
C GLY A 170 -10.89 1.23 19.83
N VAL A 171 -9.58 1.23 19.91
CA VAL A 171 -8.68 1.66 18.84
C VAL A 171 -8.89 0.80 17.58
N LEU A 172 -9.00 1.46 16.44
CA LEU A 172 -9.08 0.79 15.15
C LEU A 172 -7.70 0.24 14.76
N LYS A 173 -7.66 -1.00 14.28
CA LYS A 173 -6.43 -1.60 13.75
C LYS A 173 -6.25 -1.26 12.27
N PRO A 174 -5.02 -1.20 11.73
CA PRO A 174 -4.79 -0.98 10.30
C PRO A 174 -5.49 -1.99 9.39
N THR A 175 -5.64 -3.24 9.84
CA THR A 175 -6.37 -4.29 9.12
C THR A 175 -7.84 -3.94 8.90
N ALA A 176 -8.47 -3.25 9.86
CA ALA A 176 -9.86 -2.81 9.72
C ALA A 176 -10.05 -1.76 8.61
N VAL A 177 -9.03 -0.96 8.30
CA VAL A 177 -9.05 -0.05 7.13
C VAL A 177 -9.05 -0.85 5.83
N THR A 178 -8.31 -1.96 5.78
CA THR A 178 -8.32 -2.87 4.63
C THR A 178 -9.66 -3.56 4.47
N GLU A 179 -10.25 -4.05 5.56
CA GLU A 179 -11.59 -4.67 5.57
C GLU A 179 -12.67 -3.68 5.13
N ALA A 180 -12.61 -2.43 5.61
CA ALA A 180 -13.50 -1.36 5.18
C ALA A 180 -13.34 -1.06 3.68
N PHE A 181 -12.10 -1.03 3.16
CA PHE A 181 -11.84 -0.84 1.75
C PHE A 181 -12.41 -1.99 0.89
N GLN A 182 -12.21 -3.23 1.30
CA GLN A 182 -12.77 -4.40 0.61
C GLN A 182 -14.30 -4.36 0.61
N SER A 183 -14.91 -3.95 1.73
CA SER A 183 -16.35 -3.75 1.79
C SER A 183 -16.82 -2.64 0.83
N LEU A 184 -16.13 -1.52 0.79
CA LEU A 184 -16.40 -0.42 -0.13
C LEU A 184 -16.34 -0.88 -1.60
N VAL A 185 -15.26 -1.56 -1.98
CA VAL A 185 -15.09 -2.08 -3.35
C VAL A 185 -16.24 -3.01 -3.73
N ARG A 186 -16.64 -3.94 -2.85
CA ARG A 186 -17.78 -4.84 -3.12
C ARG A 186 -19.10 -4.10 -3.34
N HIS A 187 -19.34 -3.02 -2.60
CA HIS A 187 -20.60 -2.28 -2.69
C HIS A 187 -20.61 -1.21 -3.80
N SER A 188 -19.43 -0.75 -4.23
CA SER A 188 -19.30 0.30 -5.25
C SER A 188 -19.70 -0.13 -6.66
N LYS A 189 -19.78 -1.43 -6.92
CA LYS A 189 -19.98 -2.04 -8.26
C LYS A 189 -18.85 -1.67 -9.27
N LEU A 190 -17.76 -1.08 -8.81
CA LEU A 190 -16.61 -0.76 -9.65
C LEU A 190 -15.70 -1.99 -9.79
N SER A 191 -15.18 -2.21 -10.99
CA SER A 191 -14.21 -3.29 -11.24
C SER A 191 -12.82 -2.86 -10.75
N ILE A 192 -12.53 -3.05 -9.45
CA ILE A 192 -11.25 -2.71 -8.84
C ILE A 192 -10.51 -4.01 -8.51
N PRO A 193 -9.35 -4.26 -9.16
CA PRO A 193 -8.61 -5.51 -9.00
C PRO A 193 -7.71 -5.52 -7.74
N PHE A 194 -7.85 -4.55 -6.85
CA PHE A 194 -7.00 -4.37 -5.68
C PHE A 194 -7.78 -4.53 -4.37
N GLU A 195 -7.21 -5.27 -3.43
CA GLU A 195 -7.87 -5.61 -2.17
C GLU A 195 -7.57 -4.66 -1.00
N GLY A 196 -6.68 -3.68 -1.17
CA GLY A 196 -6.25 -2.83 -0.06
C GLY A 196 -6.18 -1.35 -0.40
N PRO A 197 -6.35 -0.47 0.61
CA PRO A 197 -6.42 0.98 0.43
C PRO A 197 -5.10 1.60 -0.05
N HIS A 198 -4.02 0.84 -0.05
CA HIS A 198 -2.72 1.31 -0.53
C HIS A 198 -2.73 1.69 -2.03
N CYS A 199 -3.68 1.14 -2.80
CA CYS A 199 -3.90 1.55 -4.18
C CYS A 199 -4.29 3.03 -4.29
N LEU A 200 -5.02 3.60 -3.34
CA LEU A 200 -5.35 5.04 -3.31
C LEU A 200 -4.09 5.91 -3.19
N ARG A 201 -3.15 5.50 -2.32
CA ARG A 201 -1.84 6.16 -2.20
C ARG A 201 -1.02 6.07 -3.48
N HIS A 202 -1.01 4.92 -4.15
CA HIS A 202 -0.35 4.76 -5.45
C HIS A 202 -1.04 5.62 -6.52
N SER A 203 -2.37 5.72 -6.48
CA SER A 203 -3.15 6.56 -7.40
C SER A 203 -2.83 8.04 -7.23
N LEU A 204 -2.69 8.52 -5.99
CA LEU A 204 -2.24 9.89 -5.72
C LEU A 204 -0.86 10.15 -6.33
N ALA A 205 0.11 9.24 -6.09
CA ALA A 205 1.45 9.41 -6.63
C ALA A 205 1.47 9.52 -8.16
N VAL A 206 0.69 8.65 -8.82
CA VAL A 206 0.57 8.68 -10.29
C VAL A 206 -0.17 9.93 -10.77
N HIS A 207 -1.19 10.37 -10.04
CA HIS A 207 -1.94 11.59 -10.35
C HIS A 207 -1.03 12.82 -10.25
N LEU A 208 -0.27 12.96 -9.16
CA LEU A 208 0.69 14.05 -8.97
C LEU A 208 1.79 14.04 -10.06
N LEU A 209 2.30 12.84 -10.40
CA LEU A 209 3.31 12.71 -11.44
C LEU A 209 2.76 13.17 -12.81
N LYS A 210 1.55 12.75 -13.17
CA LYS A 210 0.88 13.20 -14.42
C LYS A 210 0.55 14.70 -14.44
N SER A 211 0.40 15.30 -13.25
CA SER A 211 0.22 16.75 -13.11
C SER A 211 1.55 17.52 -13.14
N GLY A 212 2.68 16.86 -13.43
CA GLY A 212 3.99 17.50 -13.54
C GLY A 212 4.71 17.73 -12.21
N THR A 213 4.22 17.17 -11.09
CA THR A 213 4.87 17.31 -9.79
C THR A 213 6.23 16.58 -9.79
N PRO A 214 7.34 17.22 -9.37
CA PRO A 214 8.65 16.59 -9.32
C PRO A 214 8.65 15.33 -8.44
N LEU A 215 9.38 14.29 -8.87
CA LEU A 215 9.46 13.01 -8.14
C LEU A 215 9.93 13.18 -6.68
N LYS A 216 10.86 14.10 -6.44
CA LYS A 216 11.34 14.42 -5.08
C LYS A 216 10.18 14.89 -4.22
N THR A 217 9.40 15.86 -4.71
CA THR A 217 8.23 16.40 -3.99
C THR A 217 7.19 15.31 -3.71
N ILE A 218 6.93 14.42 -4.69
CA ILE A 218 6.05 13.25 -4.48
C ILE A 218 6.61 12.34 -3.39
N GLY A 219 7.93 12.09 -3.40
CA GLY A 219 8.60 11.31 -2.36
C GLY A 219 8.45 11.92 -0.98
N ASP A 220 8.64 13.24 -0.87
CA ASP A 220 8.52 13.99 0.38
C ASP A 220 7.07 13.95 0.92
N ILE A 221 6.06 14.20 0.07
CA ILE A 221 4.63 14.09 0.43
C ILE A 221 4.30 12.70 0.94
N LEU A 222 4.78 11.67 0.26
CA LEU A 222 4.52 10.27 0.64
C LEU A 222 5.41 9.80 1.81
N GLY A 223 6.39 10.55 2.24
CA GLY A 223 7.36 10.14 3.25
C GLY A 223 8.15 8.90 2.82
N HIS A 224 8.67 8.90 1.60
CA HIS A 224 9.57 7.88 1.10
C HIS A 224 11.00 8.17 1.55
N ARG A 225 11.70 7.16 2.07
CA ARG A 225 13.10 7.29 2.51
C ARG A 225 14.09 7.34 1.34
N THR A 226 13.72 6.76 0.22
CA THR A 226 14.62 6.65 -0.95
C THR A 226 13.90 7.10 -2.21
N ALA A 227 14.62 7.75 -3.10
CA ALA A 227 14.12 8.13 -4.43
C ALA A 227 13.62 6.92 -5.24
N GLU A 228 14.24 5.77 -5.01
CA GLU A 228 13.86 4.52 -5.66
C GLU A 228 12.42 4.09 -5.32
N SER A 229 11.94 4.37 -4.10
CA SER A 229 10.55 4.06 -3.71
C SER A 229 9.54 4.89 -4.49
N THR A 230 9.97 6.04 -5.04
CA THR A 230 9.12 6.93 -5.84
C THR A 230 9.30 6.67 -7.33
N SER A 231 10.50 6.27 -7.77
CA SER A 231 10.81 6.02 -9.20
C SER A 231 9.95 4.91 -9.82
N MET A 232 9.39 4.02 -8.99
CA MET A 232 8.48 2.98 -9.47
C MET A 232 7.25 3.55 -10.21
N TYR A 233 6.83 4.78 -9.88
CA TYR A 233 5.68 5.43 -10.53
C TYR A 233 5.97 5.92 -11.95
N LEU A 234 7.24 6.17 -12.30
CA LEU A 234 7.64 6.53 -13.68
C LEU A 234 7.19 5.50 -14.70
N ARG A 235 7.13 4.23 -14.30
CA ARG A 235 6.68 3.13 -15.17
C ARG A 235 5.20 3.22 -15.55
N LEU A 236 4.40 3.97 -14.81
CA LEU A 236 2.99 4.21 -15.11
C LEU A 236 2.76 5.50 -15.90
N ALA A 237 3.78 6.36 -15.98
CA ALA A 237 3.75 7.59 -16.78
C ALA A 237 4.29 7.38 -18.20
N THR A 238 4.12 6.18 -18.76
CA THR A 238 4.65 5.81 -20.09
C THR A 238 4.08 6.62 -21.24
N GLY A 239 2.94 7.31 -21.04
CA GLY A 239 2.38 8.24 -22.02
C GLY A 239 3.35 9.37 -22.39
N ASP A 240 4.04 9.90 -21.40
CA ASP A 240 4.98 11.02 -21.56
C ASP A 240 6.28 10.57 -22.26
N LEU A 241 6.66 9.30 -22.07
CA LEU A 241 7.83 8.70 -22.71
C LEU A 241 7.65 8.51 -24.24
N ARG A 242 6.41 8.36 -24.69
CA ARG A 242 6.13 8.26 -26.15
C ARG A 242 6.41 9.56 -26.89
N GLY A 243 6.27 10.72 -26.23
CA GLY A 243 6.56 12.03 -26.79
C GLY A 243 8.05 12.31 -27.03
N VAL A 244 8.94 11.58 -26.30
CA VAL A 244 10.39 11.69 -26.41
C VAL A 244 11.03 10.48 -27.10
N SER A 245 10.23 9.49 -27.51
CA SER A 245 10.75 8.32 -28.23
C SER A 245 11.24 8.71 -29.60
N LEU A 246 12.49 8.37 -29.91
CA LEU A 246 13.03 8.48 -31.27
C LEU A 246 12.24 7.54 -32.21
N ALA A 247 12.02 8.00 -33.44
CA ALA A 247 11.41 7.17 -34.46
C ALA A 247 12.27 5.91 -34.67
N VAL A 248 11.64 4.73 -34.57
CA VAL A 248 12.35 3.46 -34.83
C VAL A 248 12.81 3.49 -36.30
N PRO A 249 14.12 3.32 -36.56
CA PRO A 249 14.61 3.24 -37.93
C PRO A 249 13.88 2.10 -38.64
N ARG A 250 13.21 2.41 -39.75
CA ARG A 250 12.65 1.38 -40.61
C ARG A 250 13.82 0.60 -41.18
N SER A 251 13.87 -0.73 -40.94
CA SER A 251 14.84 -1.58 -41.62
C SER A 251 14.62 -1.41 -43.14
N ARG A 252 15.64 -0.92 -43.85
CA ARG A 252 15.65 -1.00 -45.30
C ARG A 252 15.68 -2.47 -45.67
N ASN A 253 14.58 -2.99 -46.15
CA ASN A 253 14.53 -4.25 -46.84
C ASN A 253 15.42 -4.11 -48.07
N THR A 254 16.69 -4.47 -47.98
CA THR A 254 17.54 -4.71 -49.14
C THR A 254 17.03 -5.98 -49.79
N GLY A 255 16.05 -5.81 -50.65
CA GLY A 255 15.67 -6.87 -51.58
C GLY A 255 16.85 -7.20 -52.44
N ASN A 256 17.55 -8.28 -52.11
CA ASN A 256 18.46 -8.92 -53.04
C ASN A 256 17.63 -9.58 -54.14
N GLY A 257 17.50 -8.85 -55.25
CA GLY A 257 17.08 -9.44 -56.51
C GLY A 257 18.16 -10.36 -56.99
N VAL A 258 17.97 -11.64 -56.85
CA VAL A 258 18.66 -12.63 -57.65
C VAL A 258 18.00 -12.59 -59.02
N ARG A 259 18.73 -12.18 -60.00
CA ARG A 259 18.40 -12.39 -61.43
C ARG A 259 19.25 -13.55 -61.99
N PRO A 260 18.76 -14.24 -62.97
CA PRO A 260 19.00 -15.59 -63.36
C PRO A 260 20.40 -15.84 -63.93
#